data_c578ca4becab6ee16c91448c3e9fefb6
#
_entry.id   c578ca4becab6ee16c91448c3e9fefb6
#
_cell.length_a   1.000
_cell.length_b   1.000
_cell.length_c   1.000
_cell.angle_alpha   90.00
_cell.angle_beta   90.00
_cell.angle_gamma   90.00
#
_symmetry.space_group_name_H-M   'P 1'
#
loop_
_entity.id
_entity.type
_entity.pdbx_description
1 polymer ?
#
loop_
_entity_poly.entity_id
_entity_poly.type
_entity_poly.pdbx_seq_one_letter_code
_entity_poly.pdbx_strand_id
1 'polypeptide(L)'
;MAQAAAAGAAAETALAVKLLAAPDAAAGDLLAADGYLFATPENLAAISGLMKDFFDRTYYPALERVNGRPYAVMICAGSDGHNAARQIERIATGWRLTPIAPALIVCTHAQTPEEILRTKQIGPADLESCRSLGATLAAGLALGIF
;
A
#
# COMPACT_ATOMS: atom_id res chain seq x y z
N MET A 1 -2.81 -6.42 7.79
CA MET A 1 -2.89 -5.04 7.28
C MET A 1 -3.60 -4.98 5.93
N ALA A 2 -3.05 -5.48 4.83
CA ALA A 2 -3.66 -5.36 3.49
C ALA A 2 -5.09 -5.92 3.40
N GLN A 3 -5.36 -7.08 4.00
CA GLN A 3 -6.71 -7.64 4.09
C GLN A 3 -7.69 -6.75 4.87
N ALA A 4 -7.22 -6.10 5.95
CA ALA A 4 -8.05 -5.19 6.73
C ALA A 4 -8.41 -3.94 5.91
N ALA A 5 -7.44 -3.37 5.19
CA ALA A 5 -7.69 -2.24 4.30
C ALA A 5 -8.63 -2.62 3.14
N ALA A 6 -8.42 -3.78 2.51
CA ALA A 6 -9.32 -4.27 1.46
C ALA A 6 -10.76 -4.48 1.98
N ALA A 7 -10.92 -5.00 3.21
CA ALA A 7 -12.22 -5.13 3.84
C ALA A 7 -12.88 -3.77 4.14
N GLY A 8 -12.08 -2.76 4.53
CA GLY A 8 -12.56 -1.39 4.70
C GLY A 8 -13.02 -0.78 3.38
N ALA A 9 -12.22 -0.92 2.34
CA ALA A 9 -12.57 -0.42 1.00
C ALA A 9 -13.81 -1.11 0.42
N ALA A 10 -13.97 -2.42 0.65
CA ALA A 10 -15.11 -3.21 0.16
C ALA A 10 -16.45 -2.85 0.84
N ALA A 11 -16.44 -2.04 1.91
CA ALA A 11 -17.66 -1.49 2.48
C ALA A 11 -18.32 -0.46 1.53
N GLU A 12 -17.53 0.16 0.63
CA GLU A 12 -18.05 0.98 -0.46
C GLU A 12 -18.49 0.08 -1.63
N THR A 13 -19.79 -0.08 -1.80
CA THR A 13 -20.36 -1.02 -2.77
C THR A 13 -20.37 -0.54 -4.22
N ALA A 14 -20.11 0.75 -4.44
CA ALA A 14 -20.01 1.34 -5.77
C ALA A 14 -18.69 1.00 -6.48
N LEU A 15 -17.70 0.45 -5.77
CA LEU A 15 -16.36 0.18 -6.28
C LEU A 15 -16.00 -1.30 -6.23
N ALA A 16 -15.25 -1.75 -7.22
CA ALA A 16 -14.63 -3.07 -7.21
C ALA A 16 -13.26 -3.01 -6.52
N VAL A 17 -13.07 -3.79 -5.45
CA VAL A 17 -11.78 -3.89 -4.74
C VAL A 17 -11.05 -5.14 -5.16
N LYS A 18 -9.81 -4.99 -5.61
CA LYS A 18 -8.92 -6.09 -5.99
C LYS A 18 -7.70 -6.12 -5.07
N LEU A 19 -7.54 -7.19 -4.30
CA LEU A 19 -6.36 -7.43 -3.48
C LEU A 19 -5.44 -8.41 -4.19
N LEU A 20 -4.22 -7.99 -4.51
CA LEU A 20 -3.22 -8.79 -5.19
C LEU A 20 -1.93 -8.85 -4.40
N ALA A 21 -1.24 -9.97 -4.44
CA ALA A 21 0.15 -10.02 -4.03
C ALA A 21 1.04 -9.36 -5.10
N ALA A 22 2.13 -8.71 -4.68
CA ALA A 22 3.00 -7.98 -5.58
C ALA A 22 3.53 -8.82 -6.77
N PRO A 23 3.89 -10.11 -6.61
CA PRO A 23 4.30 -10.94 -7.75
C PRO A 23 3.19 -11.18 -8.77
N ASP A 24 1.93 -11.19 -8.33
CA ASP A 24 0.77 -11.51 -9.18
C ASP A 24 0.19 -10.26 -9.87
N ALA A 25 0.56 -9.07 -9.37
CA ALA A 25 0.10 -7.80 -9.93
C ALA A 25 0.91 -7.41 -11.17
N ALA A 26 0.23 -6.87 -12.16
CA ALA A 26 0.81 -6.46 -13.44
C ALA A 26 0.43 -5.03 -13.83
N ALA A 27 1.05 -4.50 -14.87
CA ALA A 27 0.73 -3.16 -15.38
C ALA A 27 -0.75 -3.00 -15.78
N GLY A 28 -1.38 -4.08 -16.28
CA GLY A 28 -2.81 -4.09 -16.60
C GLY A 28 -3.69 -3.82 -15.39
N ASP A 29 -3.31 -4.32 -14.21
CA ASP A 29 -4.04 -4.09 -12.96
C ASP A 29 -3.95 -2.61 -12.53
N LEU A 30 -2.75 -2.01 -12.64
CA LEU A 30 -2.56 -0.58 -12.39
C LEU A 30 -3.40 0.28 -13.34
N LEU A 31 -3.41 -0.06 -14.62
CA LEU A 31 -4.12 0.73 -15.62
C LEU A 31 -5.64 0.65 -15.46
N ALA A 32 -6.14 -0.47 -14.97
CA ALA A 32 -7.58 -0.72 -14.77
C ALA A 32 -8.12 -0.12 -13.46
N ALA A 33 -7.28 0.19 -12.48
CA ALA A 33 -7.71 0.70 -11.18
C ALA A 33 -7.71 2.24 -11.14
N ASP A 34 -8.67 2.84 -10.47
CA ASP A 34 -8.78 4.30 -10.30
C ASP A 34 -7.98 4.84 -9.11
N GLY A 35 -7.54 3.97 -8.21
CA GLY A 35 -6.70 4.32 -7.06
C GLY A 35 -5.95 3.13 -6.51
N TYR A 36 -4.94 3.38 -5.68
CA TYR A 36 -3.99 2.37 -5.22
C TYR A 36 -3.76 2.40 -3.72
N LEU A 37 -3.60 1.23 -3.12
CA LEU A 37 -3.10 1.08 -1.76
C LEU A 37 -1.91 0.12 -1.79
N PHE A 38 -0.71 0.68 -1.62
CA PHE A 38 0.54 -0.09 -1.59
C PHE A 38 0.84 -0.53 -0.17
N ALA A 39 0.94 -1.85 0.04
CA ALA A 39 1.23 -2.45 1.35
C ALA A 39 2.47 -3.34 1.25
N THR A 40 3.50 -3.06 2.05
CA THR A 40 4.75 -3.83 2.04
C THR A 40 5.37 -3.90 3.44
N PRO A 41 6.09 -4.97 3.78
CA PRO A 41 6.99 -4.93 4.91
C PRO A 41 8.21 -4.06 4.58
N GLU A 42 8.81 -3.47 5.63
CA GLU A 42 10.17 -2.97 5.55
C GLU A 42 11.16 -4.13 5.77
N ASN A 43 12.00 -4.38 4.79
CA ASN A 43 13.06 -5.37 4.84
C ASN A 43 14.41 -4.66 4.65
N LEU A 44 15.31 -4.78 5.63
CA LEU A 44 16.65 -4.18 5.56
C LEU A 44 16.59 -2.68 5.21
N ALA A 45 15.74 -1.95 5.92
CA ALA A 45 15.50 -0.51 5.74
C ALA A 45 14.98 -0.12 4.33
N ALA A 46 14.34 -1.03 3.61
CA ALA A 46 13.80 -0.78 2.26
C ALA A 46 12.44 -1.47 2.08
N ILE A 47 11.75 -1.16 1.00
CA ILE A 47 10.58 -1.95 0.57
C ILE A 47 11.01 -3.39 0.29
N SER A 48 10.09 -4.34 0.43
CA SER A 48 10.40 -5.75 0.10
C SER A 48 10.84 -5.90 -1.35
N GLY A 49 11.72 -6.87 -1.62
CA GLY A 49 12.19 -7.16 -2.98
C GLY A 49 11.05 -7.47 -3.96
N LEU A 50 9.99 -8.15 -3.48
CA LEU A 50 8.80 -8.44 -4.30
C LEU A 50 8.02 -7.16 -4.65
N MET A 51 7.92 -6.20 -3.74
CA MET A 51 7.30 -4.91 -4.02
C MET A 51 8.18 -4.09 -4.99
N LYS A 52 9.50 -4.14 -4.82
CA LYS A 52 10.42 -3.46 -5.75
C LYS A 52 10.34 -4.05 -7.15
N ASP A 53 10.32 -5.39 -7.27
CA ASP A 53 10.12 -6.09 -8.54
C ASP A 53 8.81 -5.68 -9.24
N PHE A 54 7.70 -5.60 -8.47
CA PHE A 54 6.44 -5.10 -9.00
C PHE A 54 6.59 -3.70 -9.59
N PHE A 55 7.22 -2.76 -8.87
CA PHE A 55 7.46 -1.42 -9.40
C PHE A 55 8.36 -1.44 -10.64
N ASP A 56 9.44 -2.21 -10.64
CA ASP A 56 10.36 -2.30 -11.80
C ASP A 56 9.66 -2.81 -13.06
N ARG A 57 8.81 -3.83 -12.92
CA ARG A 57 8.06 -4.40 -14.04
C ARG A 57 6.94 -3.51 -14.57
N THR A 58 6.38 -2.66 -13.72
CA THR A 58 5.17 -1.91 -14.04
C THR A 58 5.41 -0.42 -14.28
N TYR A 59 6.58 0.10 -13.88
CA TYR A 59 6.86 1.54 -13.90
C TYR A 59 6.68 2.16 -15.28
N TYR A 60 7.42 1.68 -16.26
CA TYR A 60 7.37 2.24 -17.61
C TYR A 60 6.06 1.96 -18.35
N PRO A 61 5.44 0.77 -18.25
CA PRO A 61 4.13 0.53 -18.83
C PRO A 61 3.01 1.44 -18.28
N ALA A 62 3.11 1.87 -17.01
CA ALA A 62 2.13 2.74 -16.36
C ALA A 62 2.47 4.24 -16.48
N LEU A 63 3.72 4.57 -16.83
CA LEU A 63 4.20 5.96 -16.89
C LEU A 63 3.31 6.83 -17.78
N GLU A 64 2.94 8.01 -17.29
CA GLU A 64 2.06 8.99 -17.93
C GLU A 64 0.59 8.53 -18.14
N ARG A 65 0.26 7.30 -17.75
CA ARG A 65 -1.09 6.71 -17.93
C ARG A 65 -1.93 6.68 -16.66
N VAL A 66 -1.31 6.91 -15.50
CA VAL A 66 -1.93 6.85 -14.18
C VAL A 66 -1.86 8.18 -13.42
N ASN A 67 -1.49 9.25 -14.10
CA ASN A 67 -1.30 10.58 -13.51
C ASN A 67 -2.54 11.04 -12.73
N GLY A 68 -2.32 11.62 -11.56
CA GLY A 68 -3.37 12.18 -10.70
C GLY A 68 -4.15 11.16 -9.90
N ARG A 69 -4.03 9.84 -10.18
CA ARG A 69 -4.79 8.83 -9.40
C ARG A 69 -4.38 8.85 -7.94
N PRO A 70 -5.35 8.72 -7.01
CA PRO A 70 -5.09 8.71 -5.58
C PRO A 70 -4.37 7.45 -5.14
N TYR A 71 -3.50 7.58 -4.13
CA TYR A 71 -2.87 6.43 -3.50
C TYR A 71 -2.68 6.58 -2.01
N ALA A 72 -2.54 5.46 -1.32
CA ALA A 72 -2.14 5.35 0.07
C ALA A 72 -1.01 4.33 0.24
N VAL A 73 -0.28 4.43 1.35
CA VAL A 73 0.84 3.55 1.67
C VAL A 73 0.66 2.95 3.05
N MET A 74 0.90 1.65 3.18
CA MET A 74 1.00 0.95 4.47
C MET A 74 2.33 0.20 4.56
N ILE A 75 3.05 0.41 5.65
CA ILE A 75 4.33 -0.25 5.94
C ILE A 75 4.20 -1.07 7.22
N CYS A 76 4.64 -2.32 7.18
CA CYS A 76 4.86 -3.13 8.39
C CYS A 76 6.34 -3.20 8.65
N ALA A 77 6.81 -2.59 9.73
CA ALA A 77 8.23 -2.50 10.06
C ALA A 77 8.57 -3.21 11.37
N GLY A 78 9.85 -3.50 11.58
CA GLY A 78 10.37 -3.91 12.88
C GLY A 78 10.39 -2.74 13.86
N SER A 79 11.06 -1.65 13.48
CA SER A 79 11.30 -0.50 14.37
C SER A 79 11.16 0.88 13.73
N ASP A 80 11.23 1.01 12.40
CA ASP A 80 11.22 2.31 11.73
C ASP A 80 10.17 2.41 10.61
N GLY A 81 10.43 1.90 9.42
CA GLY A 81 9.51 1.92 8.27
C GLY A 81 9.55 3.18 7.40
N HIS A 82 10.15 4.27 7.89
CA HIS A 82 10.14 5.54 7.17
C HIS A 82 10.87 5.50 5.83
N ASN A 83 11.98 4.74 5.74
CA ASN A 83 12.70 4.65 4.48
C ASN A 83 11.91 3.86 3.43
N ALA A 84 11.23 2.79 3.82
CA ALA A 84 10.35 2.05 2.92
C ALA A 84 9.18 2.92 2.42
N ALA A 85 8.55 3.71 3.30
CA ALA A 85 7.51 4.66 2.93
C ALA A 85 8.02 5.68 1.89
N ARG A 86 9.17 6.32 2.18
CA ARG A 86 9.79 7.30 1.29
C ARG A 86 10.15 6.73 -0.08
N GLN A 87 10.55 5.45 -0.17
CA GLN A 87 10.82 4.81 -1.45
C GLN A 87 9.56 4.68 -2.31
N ILE A 88 8.42 4.26 -1.72
CA ILE A 88 7.14 4.20 -2.44
C ILE A 88 6.70 5.59 -2.87
N GLU A 89 6.74 6.57 -1.97
CA GLU A 89 6.35 7.95 -2.25
C GLU A 89 7.17 8.54 -3.41
N ARG A 90 8.47 8.26 -3.48
CA ARG A 90 9.31 8.71 -4.57
C ARG A 90 8.95 8.05 -5.91
N ILE A 91 8.62 6.76 -5.92
CA ILE A 91 8.15 6.06 -7.13
C ILE A 91 6.78 6.60 -7.56
N ALA A 92 5.87 6.77 -6.61
CA ALA A 92 4.54 7.34 -6.84
C ALA A 92 4.61 8.77 -7.39
N THR A 93 5.57 9.58 -6.92
CA THR A 93 5.85 10.91 -7.49
C THR A 93 6.25 10.81 -8.96
N GLY A 94 7.04 9.80 -9.34
CA GLY A 94 7.39 9.56 -10.74
C GLY A 94 6.19 9.23 -11.62
N TRP A 95 5.20 8.51 -11.08
CA TRP A 95 3.90 8.27 -11.72
C TRP A 95 2.92 9.44 -11.59
N ARG A 96 3.29 10.52 -10.91
CA ARG A 96 2.43 11.68 -10.61
C ARG A 96 1.13 11.29 -9.91
N LEU A 97 1.20 10.31 -9.01
CA LEU A 97 0.07 9.94 -8.16
C LEU A 97 -0.13 10.96 -7.04
N THR A 98 -1.36 11.06 -6.54
CA THR A 98 -1.74 11.99 -5.46
C THR A 98 -1.91 11.23 -4.14
N PRO A 99 -1.10 11.50 -3.10
CA PRO A 99 -1.29 10.84 -1.80
C PRO A 99 -2.54 11.36 -1.11
N ILE A 100 -3.36 10.45 -0.56
CA ILE A 100 -4.57 10.81 0.20
C ILE A 100 -4.31 11.02 1.69
N ALA A 101 -3.22 10.48 2.20
CA ALA A 101 -2.83 10.55 3.61
C ALA A 101 -1.32 10.29 3.75
N PRO A 102 -0.69 10.65 4.89
CA PRO A 102 0.64 10.17 5.23
C PRO A 102 0.70 8.64 5.27
N ALA A 103 1.87 8.06 5.02
CA ALA A 103 2.06 6.61 5.09
C ALA A 103 1.69 6.06 6.48
N LEU A 104 0.88 5.03 6.52
CA LEU A 104 0.54 4.30 7.76
C LEU A 104 1.66 3.30 8.06
N ILE A 105 2.45 3.58 9.08
CA ILE A 105 3.55 2.72 9.52
C ILE A 105 3.14 2.01 10.81
N VAL A 106 3.18 0.68 10.78
CA VAL A 106 2.93 -0.18 11.94
C VAL A 106 4.22 -0.88 12.32
N CYS A 107 4.73 -0.58 13.52
CA CYS A 107 5.95 -1.18 14.06
C CYS A 107 5.61 -2.37 14.95
N THR A 108 6.23 -3.51 14.67
CA THR A 108 6.06 -4.75 15.45
C THR A 108 7.01 -4.86 16.62
N HIS A 109 8.02 -3.98 16.69
CA HIS A 109 9.07 -3.93 17.70
C HIS A 109 9.86 -5.23 17.85
N ALA A 110 9.88 -6.07 16.81
CA ALA A 110 10.68 -7.30 16.78
C ALA A 110 12.18 -6.97 16.73
N GLN A 111 12.94 -7.41 17.73
CA GLN A 111 14.36 -7.08 17.90
C GLN A 111 15.27 -8.31 17.82
N THR A 112 14.77 -9.49 18.15
CA THR A 112 15.55 -10.72 18.08
C THR A 112 15.31 -11.49 16.77
N PRO A 113 16.23 -12.34 16.31
CA PRO A 113 16.02 -13.18 15.14
C PRO A 113 14.75 -14.02 15.23
N GLU A 114 14.43 -14.55 16.42
CA GLU A 114 13.24 -15.37 16.67
C GLU A 114 11.96 -14.54 16.50
N GLU A 115 11.93 -13.32 17.02
CA GLU A 115 10.81 -12.39 16.85
C GLU A 115 10.66 -11.93 15.40
N ILE A 116 11.79 -11.66 14.72
CA ILE A 116 11.79 -11.23 13.31
C ILE A 116 11.28 -12.34 12.40
N LEU A 117 11.62 -13.60 12.65
CA LEU A 117 11.19 -14.75 11.85
C LEU A 117 9.78 -15.22 12.18
N ARG A 118 9.25 -14.89 13.36
CA ARG A 118 7.91 -15.29 13.77
C ARG A 118 6.83 -14.61 12.92
N THR A 119 5.74 -15.33 12.65
CA THR A 119 4.53 -14.74 12.04
C THR A 119 4.07 -13.53 12.86
N LYS A 120 3.94 -12.38 12.21
CA LYS A 120 3.55 -11.14 12.88
C LYS A 120 2.05 -11.13 13.17
N GLN A 121 1.72 -10.69 14.37
CA GLN A 121 0.34 -10.40 14.77
C GLN A 121 0.20 -8.88 14.89
N ILE A 122 -0.69 -8.31 14.09
CA ILE A 122 -0.98 -6.88 14.12
C ILE A 122 -2.11 -6.62 15.11
N GLY A 123 -1.92 -5.64 15.98
CA GLY A 123 -2.89 -5.27 17.00
C GLY A 123 -4.23 -4.79 16.43
N PRO A 124 -5.33 -4.91 17.20
CA PRO A 124 -6.67 -4.51 16.73
C PRO A 124 -6.75 -3.02 16.33
N ALA A 125 -6.08 -2.14 17.06
CA ALA A 125 -6.06 -0.71 16.76
C ALA A 125 -5.38 -0.41 15.42
N ASP A 126 -4.24 -1.08 15.15
CA ASP A 126 -3.53 -0.93 13.88
C ASP A 126 -4.32 -1.52 12.71
N LEU A 127 -5.01 -2.65 12.93
CA LEU A 127 -5.90 -3.22 11.93
C LEU A 127 -7.08 -2.30 11.62
N GLU A 128 -7.63 -1.61 12.64
CA GLU A 128 -8.69 -0.63 12.44
C GLU A 128 -8.19 0.60 11.67
N SER A 129 -6.97 1.06 11.94
CA SER A 129 -6.33 2.13 11.16
C SER A 129 -6.15 1.72 9.69
N CYS A 130 -5.75 0.47 9.43
CA CYS A 130 -5.67 -0.05 8.07
C CYS A 130 -7.05 -0.10 7.40
N ARG A 131 -8.08 -0.56 8.11
CA ARG A 131 -9.46 -0.61 7.62
C ARG A 131 -9.96 0.78 7.25
N SER A 132 -9.76 1.74 8.16
CA SER A 132 -10.16 3.14 7.95
C SER A 132 -9.46 3.77 6.75
N LEU A 133 -8.17 3.49 6.55
CA LEU A 133 -7.42 3.99 5.39
C LEU A 133 -8.01 3.46 4.07
N GLY A 134 -8.34 2.16 4.02
CA GLY A 134 -8.99 1.56 2.86
C GLY A 134 -10.38 2.16 2.58
N ALA A 135 -11.18 2.33 3.63
CA ALA A 135 -12.51 2.94 3.54
C ALA A 135 -12.42 4.40 3.05
N THR A 136 -11.46 5.18 3.55
CA THR A 136 -11.23 6.57 3.13
C THR A 136 -10.89 6.66 1.64
N LEU A 137 -9.99 5.81 1.15
CA LEU A 137 -9.66 5.79 -0.27
C LEU A 137 -10.87 5.44 -1.13
N ALA A 138 -11.62 4.41 -0.76
CA ALA A 138 -12.80 3.98 -1.52
C ALA A 138 -13.91 5.03 -1.50
N ALA A 139 -14.25 5.58 -0.35
CA ALA A 139 -15.27 6.63 -0.23
C ALA A 139 -14.89 7.88 -1.03
N GLY A 140 -13.63 8.30 -0.98
CA GLY A 140 -13.17 9.46 -1.75
C GLY A 140 -13.26 9.24 -3.25
N LEU A 141 -12.93 8.04 -3.74
CA LEU A 141 -13.10 7.66 -5.15
C LEU A 141 -14.60 7.65 -5.55
N ALA A 142 -15.45 7.03 -4.74
CA ALA A 142 -16.89 6.95 -5.00
C ALA A 142 -17.58 8.33 -5.06
N LEU A 143 -17.07 9.27 -4.25
CA LEU A 143 -17.58 10.64 -4.18
C LEU A 143 -16.90 11.60 -5.19
N GLY A 144 -15.90 11.14 -5.94
CA GLY A 144 -15.15 11.98 -6.88
C GLY A 144 -14.36 13.09 -6.18
N ILE A 145 -13.86 12.83 -4.96
CA ILE A 145 -13.04 13.78 -4.18
C ILE A 145 -11.58 13.77 -4.64
N PHE A 146 -11.14 12.65 -5.16
CA PHE A 146 -9.76 12.43 -5.62
C PHE A 146 -9.67 12.41 -7.15
#